data_900a9f416affdca60955f6faffc709c8
#
_entry.id   900a9f416affdca60955f6faffc709c8
#
_cell.length_a   1.000
_cell.length_b   1.000
_cell.length_c   1.000
_cell.angle_alpha   90.00
_cell.angle_beta   90.00
_cell.angle_gamma   90.00
#
_symmetry.space_group_name_H-M   'P 1'
#
loop_
_entity.id
_entity.type
_entity.pdbx_description
1 polymer ?
#
loop_
_entity_poly.entity_id
_entity_poly.type
_entity_poly.pdbx_seq_one_letter_code
_entity_poly.pdbx_strand_id
1 'polypeptide(L)'
;NLHPAQMVEAKEPVVTIMPYFFSKMVPEKGPKEVIWPKEGAIISPIFMLTKASKAKELDKIIKFMSGKAVGDTLANQGLFPSVHPEVKNPVNGRPMLWVGWDFIYSNDMGELIKKCEETFKEGAAE
;
A
#
# COMPACT_ATOMS: atom_id res chain seq x y z
N ASN A 1 -16.68 -1.98 -11.55
CA ASN A 1 -15.39 -2.11 -10.84
C ASN A 1 -15.05 -3.59 -10.71
N LEU A 2 -14.08 -4.06 -11.47
CA LEU A 2 -13.58 -5.43 -11.40
C LEU A 2 -12.66 -5.59 -10.17
N HIS A 3 -12.73 -6.74 -9.52
CA HIS A 3 -11.77 -7.09 -8.48
C HIS A 3 -10.36 -7.21 -9.09
N PRO A 4 -9.25 -6.81 -8.40
CA PRO A 4 -7.90 -6.88 -8.94
C PRO A 4 -7.51 -8.23 -9.57
N ALA A 5 -7.95 -9.35 -8.98
CA ALA A 5 -7.74 -10.68 -9.57
C ALA A 5 -8.39 -10.83 -10.95
N GLN A 6 -9.61 -10.33 -11.12
CA GLN A 6 -10.33 -10.36 -12.41
C GLN A 6 -9.64 -9.46 -13.45
N MET A 7 -9.04 -8.35 -13.03
CA MET A 7 -8.26 -7.48 -13.91
C MET A 7 -6.97 -8.17 -14.39
N VAL A 8 -6.33 -8.96 -13.54
CA VAL A 8 -5.14 -9.74 -13.92
C VAL A 8 -5.50 -10.79 -14.97
N GLU A 9 -6.68 -11.40 -14.87
CA GLU A 9 -7.16 -12.45 -15.79
C GLU A 9 -7.82 -11.91 -17.07
N ALA A 10 -8.15 -10.60 -17.12
CA ALA A 10 -8.82 -9.99 -18.27
C ALA A 10 -8.00 -10.17 -19.56
N LYS A 11 -8.65 -10.55 -20.64
CA LYS A 11 -8.01 -10.78 -21.96
C LYS A 11 -7.70 -9.49 -22.71
N GLU A 12 -8.42 -8.43 -22.42
CA GLU A 12 -8.26 -7.14 -23.08
C GLU A 12 -7.12 -6.32 -22.45
N PRO A 13 -6.50 -5.38 -23.18
CA PRO A 13 -5.52 -4.45 -22.63
C PRO A 13 -6.15 -3.62 -21.52
N VAL A 14 -5.64 -3.75 -20.31
CA VAL A 14 -6.11 -3.02 -19.14
C VAL A 14 -4.91 -2.37 -18.47
N VAL A 15 -5.00 -1.08 -18.18
CA VAL A 15 -4.10 -0.39 -17.27
C VAL A 15 -4.81 -0.27 -15.93
N THR A 16 -4.19 -0.77 -14.87
CA THR A 16 -4.77 -0.70 -13.54
C THR A 16 -3.75 -0.25 -12.50
N ILE A 17 -4.22 0.50 -11.53
CA ILE A 17 -3.45 0.88 -10.36
C ILE A 17 -3.91 -0.01 -9.21
N MET A 18 -2.97 -0.71 -8.59
CA MET A 18 -3.29 -1.66 -7.53
C MET A 18 -2.24 -1.66 -6.42
N PRO A 19 -2.59 -2.08 -5.21
CA PRO A 19 -1.61 -2.33 -4.15
C PRO A 19 -0.58 -3.38 -4.55
N TYR A 20 0.65 -3.23 -4.07
CA TYR A 20 1.79 -4.06 -4.44
C TYR A 20 1.54 -5.57 -4.26
N PHE A 21 0.84 -5.98 -3.21
CA PHE A 21 0.55 -7.40 -2.99
C PHE A 21 -0.29 -8.03 -4.11
N PHE A 22 -1.18 -7.27 -4.76
CA PHE A 22 -1.91 -7.75 -5.93
C PHE A 22 -1.02 -7.87 -7.18
N SER A 23 0.05 -7.09 -7.27
CA SER A 23 0.96 -7.16 -8.41
C SER A 23 1.64 -8.52 -8.54
N LYS A 24 1.74 -9.26 -7.44
CA LYS A 24 2.30 -10.62 -7.43
C LYS A 24 1.37 -11.69 -7.98
N MET A 25 0.11 -11.36 -8.21
CA MET A 25 -0.81 -12.22 -8.94
C MET A 25 -0.58 -12.18 -10.45
N VAL A 26 0.17 -11.18 -10.94
CA VAL A 26 0.55 -11.08 -12.36
C VAL A 26 1.62 -12.12 -12.65
N PRO A 27 1.40 -13.07 -13.57
CA PRO A 27 2.40 -14.07 -13.93
C PRO A 27 3.70 -13.40 -14.45
N GLU A 28 4.86 -13.94 -14.06
CA GLU A 28 6.15 -13.46 -14.55
C GLU A 28 6.31 -13.58 -16.07
N LYS A 29 5.63 -14.57 -16.66
CA LYS A 29 5.59 -14.77 -18.11
C LYS A 29 4.14 -14.67 -18.57
N GLY A 30 3.82 -13.61 -19.30
CA GLY A 30 2.46 -13.39 -19.79
C GLY A 30 2.33 -12.07 -20.53
N PRO A 31 1.12 -11.76 -21.00
CA PRO A 31 0.85 -10.53 -21.77
C PRO A 31 0.79 -9.28 -20.90
N LYS A 32 0.95 -9.39 -19.59
CA LYS A 32 0.84 -8.29 -18.61
C LYS A 32 2.12 -8.12 -17.84
N GLU A 33 2.42 -6.90 -17.50
CA GLU A 33 3.64 -6.47 -16.84
C GLU A 33 3.30 -5.57 -15.65
N VAL A 34 4.10 -5.68 -14.59
CA VAL A 34 4.03 -4.80 -13.43
C VAL A 34 4.98 -3.64 -13.63
N ILE A 35 4.45 -2.46 -13.87
CA ILE A 35 5.21 -1.23 -14.03
C ILE A 35 5.33 -0.52 -12.67
N TRP A 36 6.57 -0.31 -12.22
CA TRP A 36 6.84 0.55 -11.07
C TRP A 36 7.01 1.98 -11.55
N PRO A 37 6.25 2.96 -11.04
CA PRO A 37 6.36 4.34 -11.47
C PRO A 37 7.76 4.90 -11.25
N LYS A 38 8.24 5.67 -12.21
CA LYS A 38 9.56 6.34 -12.15
C LYS A 38 9.66 7.29 -10.96
N GLU A 39 8.57 8.00 -10.71
CA GLU A 39 8.40 8.97 -9.64
C GLU A 39 8.28 8.29 -8.27
N GLY A 40 7.86 7.05 -8.26
CA GLY A 40 7.68 6.24 -7.06
C GLY A 40 6.25 5.74 -6.87
N ALA A 41 6.11 4.66 -6.14
CA ALA A 41 4.82 4.15 -5.71
C ALA A 41 4.35 4.88 -4.44
N ILE A 42 3.05 5.16 -4.36
CA ILE A 42 2.46 5.82 -3.19
C ILE A 42 2.49 4.87 -2.00
N ILE A 43 3.00 5.35 -0.87
CA ILE A 43 2.98 4.63 0.39
C ILE A 43 1.65 4.87 1.10
N SER A 44 1.00 3.78 1.50
CA SER A 44 -0.13 3.81 2.43
C SER A 44 0.26 3.07 3.70
N PRO A 45 0.61 3.77 4.79
CA PRO A 45 1.05 3.13 6.01
C PRO A 45 -0.09 2.42 6.73
N ILE A 46 0.20 1.24 7.27
CA ILE A 46 -0.70 0.49 8.13
C ILE A 46 -0.25 0.69 9.57
N PHE A 47 -1.18 1.07 10.43
CA PHE A 47 -0.92 1.35 11.84
C PHE A 47 -1.55 0.31 12.75
N MET A 48 -0.87 0.03 13.83
CA MET A 48 -1.44 -0.67 14.97
C MET A 48 -1.73 0.33 16.08
N LEU A 49 -2.99 0.45 16.47
CA LEU A 49 -3.43 1.34 17.53
C LEU A 49 -3.89 0.52 18.73
N THR A 50 -3.54 0.99 19.92
CA THR A 50 -3.98 0.39 21.17
C THR A 50 -4.65 1.44 22.06
N LYS A 51 -5.61 1.00 22.87
CA LYS A 51 -6.19 1.87 23.89
C LYS A 51 -5.13 2.19 24.94
N ALA A 52 -4.92 3.48 25.26
CA ALA A 52 -3.87 3.90 26.18
C ALA A 52 -3.95 3.18 27.54
N SER A 53 -5.16 2.97 28.07
CA SER A 53 -5.39 2.23 29.32
C SER A 53 -4.99 0.75 29.29
N LYS A 54 -4.80 0.17 28.09
CA LYS A 54 -4.42 -1.23 27.86
C LYS A 54 -2.99 -1.40 27.33
N ALA A 55 -2.27 -0.32 27.12
CA ALA A 55 -0.94 -0.36 26.48
C ALA A 55 0.03 -1.32 27.20
N LYS A 56 0.06 -1.31 28.54
CA LYS A 56 0.92 -2.22 29.33
C LYS A 56 0.55 -3.70 29.16
N GLU A 57 -0.75 -4.01 29.13
CA GLU A 57 -1.23 -5.38 28.97
C GLU A 57 -0.91 -5.93 27.57
N LEU A 58 -0.92 -5.05 26.58
CA LEU A 58 -0.72 -5.39 25.18
C LEU A 58 0.74 -5.28 24.70
N ASP A 59 1.66 -4.84 25.57
CA ASP A 59 3.07 -4.59 25.22
C ASP A 59 3.75 -5.79 24.54
N LYS A 60 3.51 -6.98 25.04
CA LYS A 60 4.06 -8.21 24.44
C LYS A 60 3.53 -8.47 23.03
N ILE A 61 2.24 -8.22 22.81
CA ILE A 61 1.61 -8.39 21.50
C ILE A 61 2.13 -7.33 20.53
N ILE A 62 2.24 -6.07 20.99
CA ILE A 62 2.79 -4.98 20.18
C ILE A 62 4.22 -5.31 19.75
N LYS A 63 5.09 -5.71 20.68
CA LYS A 63 6.47 -6.09 20.40
C LYS A 63 6.58 -7.29 19.46
N PHE A 64 5.71 -8.28 19.61
CA PHE A 64 5.65 -9.42 18.69
C PHE A 64 5.25 -8.98 17.28
N MET A 65 4.14 -8.23 17.16
CA MET A 65 3.60 -7.78 15.86
C MET A 65 4.55 -6.81 15.13
N SER A 66 5.27 -5.96 15.86
CA SER A 66 6.27 -5.05 15.30
C SER A 66 7.66 -5.67 15.15
N GLY A 67 7.84 -6.91 15.58
CA GLY A 67 9.11 -7.61 15.58
C GLY A 67 9.54 -8.12 14.20
N LYS A 68 10.84 -8.43 14.09
CA LYS A 68 11.47 -8.90 12.86
C LYS A 68 10.80 -10.11 12.24
N ALA A 69 10.42 -11.12 13.05
CA ALA A 69 9.83 -12.37 12.55
C ALA A 69 8.50 -12.13 11.82
N VAL A 70 7.63 -11.30 12.39
CA VAL A 70 6.37 -10.91 11.75
C VAL A 70 6.65 -10.03 10.53
N GLY A 71 7.59 -9.09 10.65
CA GLY A 71 8.02 -8.24 9.55
C GLY A 71 8.55 -9.03 8.35
N ASP A 72 9.39 -10.03 8.57
CA ASP A 72 9.91 -10.92 7.52
C ASP A 72 8.77 -11.71 6.85
N THR A 73 7.84 -12.23 7.63
CA THR A 73 6.68 -12.96 7.09
C THR A 73 5.78 -12.06 6.25
N LEU A 74 5.44 -10.87 6.78
CA LEU A 74 4.61 -9.91 6.06
C LEU A 74 5.28 -9.41 4.78
N ALA A 75 6.56 -9.07 4.83
CA ALA A 75 7.28 -8.55 3.68
C ALA A 75 7.46 -9.59 2.57
N ASN A 76 7.79 -10.84 2.91
CA ASN A 76 8.18 -11.84 1.93
C ASN A 76 7.06 -12.79 1.51
N GLN A 77 6.05 -12.98 2.33
CA GLN A 77 4.89 -13.83 2.05
C GLN A 77 3.62 -13.02 1.82
N GLY A 78 3.35 -12.04 2.69
CA GLY A 78 2.17 -11.16 2.59
C GLY A 78 2.36 -9.98 1.66
N LEU A 79 3.60 -9.67 1.26
CA LEU A 79 3.97 -8.55 0.38
C LEU A 79 3.58 -7.17 0.93
N PHE A 80 3.54 -7.07 2.25
CA PHE A 80 3.42 -5.82 2.97
C PHE A 80 4.81 -5.41 3.47
N PRO A 81 5.47 -4.42 2.85
CA PRO A 81 6.79 -3.99 3.29
C PRO A 81 6.81 -3.61 4.77
N SER A 82 7.78 -4.14 5.50
CA SER A 82 7.93 -3.87 6.93
C SER A 82 8.76 -2.62 7.16
N VAL A 83 8.42 -1.86 8.20
CA VAL A 83 9.24 -0.74 8.69
C VAL A 83 10.37 -1.18 9.62
N HIS A 84 10.44 -2.46 9.97
CA HIS A 84 11.50 -2.98 10.84
C HIS A 84 12.87 -2.91 10.12
N PRO A 85 13.91 -2.30 10.71
CA PRO A 85 15.17 -1.98 10.02
C PRO A 85 15.94 -3.21 9.54
N GLU A 86 15.79 -4.34 10.19
CA GLU A 86 16.50 -5.58 9.82
C GLU A 86 15.74 -6.45 8.81
N VAL A 87 14.55 -6.05 8.39
CA VAL A 87 13.77 -6.79 7.41
C VAL A 87 14.19 -6.41 5.99
N LYS A 88 14.52 -7.41 5.19
CA LYS A 88 14.79 -7.22 3.76
C LYS A 88 13.45 -7.15 3.01
N ASN A 89 13.06 -5.94 2.68
CA ASN A 89 11.84 -5.73 1.91
C ASN A 89 12.07 -5.96 0.41
N PRO A 90 11.12 -6.60 -0.30
CA PRO A 90 11.22 -6.79 -1.76
C PRO A 90 11.14 -5.48 -2.56
N VAL A 91 10.78 -4.39 -1.92
CA VAL A 91 10.70 -3.05 -2.53
C VAL A 91 11.90 -2.16 -2.22
N ASN A 92 12.90 -2.67 -1.49
CA ASN A 92 14.10 -1.89 -1.16
C ASN A 92 14.79 -1.39 -2.43
N GLY A 93 15.20 -0.13 -2.42
CA GLY A 93 15.84 0.53 -3.55
C GLY A 93 14.90 1.01 -4.66
N ARG A 94 13.60 0.75 -4.55
CA ARG A 94 12.60 1.31 -5.45
C ARG A 94 12.13 2.69 -4.99
N PRO A 95 11.87 3.63 -5.90
CA PRO A 95 11.36 4.94 -5.52
C PRO A 95 9.97 4.82 -4.91
N MET A 96 9.73 5.56 -3.82
CA MET A 96 8.46 5.59 -3.11
C MET A 96 8.08 7.02 -2.77
N LEU A 97 6.78 7.32 -2.81
CA LEU A 97 6.22 8.63 -2.52
C LEU A 97 5.44 8.59 -1.22
N TRP A 98 5.78 9.49 -0.33
CA TRP A 98 5.07 9.73 0.92
C TRP A 98 4.79 11.23 1.07
N VAL A 99 3.53 11.58 1.26
CA VAL A 99 3.12 13.00 1.38
C VAL A 99 3.65 13.68 2.64
N GLY A 100 4.03 12.92 3.65
CA GLY A 100 4.51 13.46 4.93
C GLY A 100 3.38 13.79 5.92
N TRP A 101 3.73 13.73 7.20
CA TRP A 101 2.81 14.07 8.28
C TRP A 101 2.47 15.56 8.29
N ASP A 102 3.43 16.42 7.95
CA ASP A 102 3.22 17.87 7.91
C ASP A 102 2.14 18.23 6.90
N PHE A 103 2.13 17.58 5.72
CA PHE A 103 1.06 17.76 4.75
C PHE A 103 -0.29 17.33 5.31
N ILE A 104 -0.35 16.16 5.95
CA ILE A 104 -1.60 15.61 6.50
C ILE A 104 -2.16 16.51 7.61
N TYR A 105 -1.30 17.03 8.49
CA TYR A 105 -1.75 17.89 9.59
C TYR A 105 -2.04 19.33 9.19
N SER A 106 -1.45 19.81 8.10
CA SER A 106 -1.63 21.19 7.62
C SER A 106 -2.78 21.37 6.63
N ASN A 107 -3.44 20.29 6.23
CA ASN A 107 -4.53 20.32 5.27
C ASN A 107 -5.80 19.66 5.82
N ASP A 108 -6.95 20.14 5.39
CA ASP A 108 -8.21 19.41 5.58
C ASP A 108 -8.27 18.25 4.58
N MET A 109 -7.89 17.07 5.07
CA MET A 109 -7.87 15.86 4.26
C MET A 109 -9.27 15.44 3.80
N GLY A 110 -10.31 15.76 4.57
CA GLY A 110 -11.70 15.49 4.19
C GLY A 110 -12.13 16.31 2.97
N GLU A 111 -11.80 17.59 2.98
CA GLU A 111 -12.06 18.48 1.85
C GLU A 111 -11.26 18.10 0.60
N LEU A 112 -9.99 17.75 0.77
CA LEU A 112 -9.14 17.28 -0.33
C LEU A 112 -9.67 15.98 -0.97
N ILE A 113 -10.10 15.02 -0.17
CA ILE A 113 -10.69 13.77 -0.67
C ILE A 113 -11.95 14.06 -1.46
N LYS A 114 -12.84 14.91 -0.92
CA LYS A 114 -14.07 15.30 -1.60
C LYS A 114 -13.79 15.96 -2.96
N LYS A 115 -12.85 16.90 -3.00
CA LYS A 115 -12.43 17.57 -4.24
C LYS A 115 -11.86 16.57 -5.27
N CYS A 116 -11.04 15.61 -4.83
CA CYS A 116 -10.53 14.57 -5.71
C CYS A 116 -11.66 13.69 -6.28
N GLU A 117 -12.64 13.32 -5.45
CA GLU A 117 -13.80 12.54 -5.89
C GLU A 117 -14.67 13.28 -6.91
N GLU A 118 -14.90 14.57 -6.69
CA GLU A 118 -15.65 15.42 -7.59
C GLU A 118 -14.94 15.54 -8.96
N THR A 119 -13.65 15.87 -8.95
CA THR A 119 -12.84 15.96 -10.16
C THR A 119 -12.80 14.63 -10.94
N PHE A 120 -12.71 13.51 -10.23
CA PHE A 120 -12.71 12.19 -10.87
C PHE A 120 -14.06 11.85 -11.51
N LYS A 121 -15.18 12.24 -10.88
CA LYS A 121 -16.52 12.03 -11.43
C LYS A 121 -16.77 12.90 -12.66
N GLU A 122 -16.31 14.14 -12.65
CA GLU A 122 -16.41 15.04 -13.81
C GLU A 122 -15.63 14.52 -15.01
N GLY A 123 -14.38 14.09 -14.82
CA GLY A 123 -13.57 13.51 -15.89
C GLY A 123 -14.03 12.14 -16.41
N ALA A 124 -14.89 11.44 -15.67
CA ALA A 124 -15.49 10.18 -16.13
C ALA A 124 -16.81 10.38 -16.91
N ALA A 125 -17.32 11.61 -16.97
CA ALA A 125 -18.57 11.97 -17.68
C ALA A 125 -18.32 12.48 -19.12
N GLU A 126 -17.06 12.69 -19.50
CA GLU A 126 -16.59 13.00 -20.85
C GLU A 126 -16.22 11.70 -21.59
#